data_daaf065c97542bf40453f0feb7abb170
#
_entry.id   daaf065c97542bf40453f0feb7abb170
#
_cell.length_a   1.000
_cell.length_b   1.000
_cell.length_c   1.000
_cell.angle_alpha   90.00
_cell.angle_beta   90.00
_cell.angle_gamma   90.00
#
_symmetry.space_group_name_H-M   'P 1'
#
loop_
_entity.id
_entity.type
_entity.pdbx_description
1 polymer ?
#
loop_
_entity_poly.entity_id
_entity_poly.type
_entity_poly.pdbx_seq_one_letter_code
_entity_poly.pdbx_strand_id
1 'polypeptide(L)'
;MQSFIIEGGHMLSGTIVPQGAKNEALQVICASLLTAEKVRICNVPDILDVNNLIQLLRDIGVEVEKQGDGDFTFCAANLNLDYLGSDVFVRKCSALRGSVLMIGPLLARFGKAVVAEPGGDKIGRRRLDTHFMGFKNLGARFEFNDNRNVYEIQALPEENAGDKQRGNSLKGTYMLLDEASVTGTANIIMAAVLADGTTTIYNAACEPYIQQLCSMLNKMGAHISGIGSNLLTIEGVASLGGAEHKILPDMIEVGSFIGMAAMIGDGIRIKDVSLRNLGIIPDAFRRLGVEIIADGDDLIIPRQPHYVVDSFIDGSIMTLADAPWPGLTPDLISVLLVVATQARGSVLIHQKMFESRLFFVDKLIDMGAQIILCDPHRAVVVGHDHQKRLRAGRMTSPDIRAGIALLIAALTANGTSRIDNIGQIDRGYENIEKRLNALGARITRVES
;
A
#
# COMPACT_ATOMS: atom_id res chain seq x y z
N MET A 1 11.51 1.02 -22.79
CA MET A 1 11.35 1.18 -21.31
C MET A 1 11.10 2.65 -21.04
N GLN A 2 10.09 3.02 -20.22
CA GLN A 2 9.79 4.44 -19.96
C GLN A 2 10.72 5.02 -18.89
N SER A 3 11.06 6.32 -19.04
CA SER A 3 11.93 7.05 -18.13
C SER A 3 11.39 8.45 -17.88
N PHE A 4 11.72 9.04 -16.73
CA PHE A 4 11.57 10.47 -16.46
C PHE A 4 12.87 11.21 -16.71
N ILE A 5 12.78 12.37 -17.38
CA ILE A 5 13.82 13.40 -17.41
C ILE A 5 13.32 14.51 -16.50
N ILE A 6 14.12 14.87 -15.50
CA ILE A 6 13.75 15.82 -14.45
C ILE A 6 14.77 16.97 -14.44
N GLU A 7 14.32 18.19 -14.72
CA GLU A 7 15.11 19.39 -14.45
C GLU A 7 14.92 19.78 -12.99
N GLY A 8 15.95 19.60 -12.17
CA GLY A 8 15.88 19.86 -10.73
C GLY A 8 16.04 21.33 -10.36
N GLY A 9 15.76 21.65 -9.11
CA GLY A 9 15.96 22.98 -8.53
C GLY A 9 14.83 23.99 -8.74
N HIS A 10 13.72 23.59 -9.37
CA HIS A 10 12.53 24.44 -9.54
C HIS A 10 11.64 24.34 -8.30
N MET A 11 11.38 25.50 -7.67
CA MET A 11 10.48 25.56 -6.50
C MET A 11 9.06 25.20 -6.91
N LEU A 12 8.40 24.41 -6.07
CA LEU A 12 7.02 23.97 -6.28
C LEU A 12 6.08 24.77 -5.38
N SER A 13 4.95 25.22 -5.92
CA SER A 13 3.95 25.96 -5.14
C SER A 13 2.53 25.59 -5.57
N GLY A 14 1.56 25.84 -4.69
CA GLY A 14 0.16 25.61 -4.98
C GLY A 14 -0.47 24.49 -4.16
N THR A 15 -1.49 23.87 -4.71
CA THR A 15 -2.32 22.88 -4.01
C THR A 15 -2.29 21.55 -4.74
N ILE A 16 -2.16 20.46 -3.98
CA ILE A 16 -2.24 19.09 -4.49
C ILE A 16 -3.26 18.28 -3.69
N VAL A 17 -4.00 17.42 -4.38
CA VAL A 17 -4.98 16.51 -3.78
C VAL A 17 -4.42 15.09 -3.86
N PRO A 18 -4.32 14.36 -2.74
CA PRO A 18 -3.89 12.96 -2.77
C PRO A 18 -4.87 12.08 -3.55
N GLN A 19 -4.34 11.09 -4.23
CA GLN A 19 -5.14 10.03 -4.87
C GLN A 19 -5.79 9.10 -3.83
N GLY A 20 -6.69 8.22 -4.26
CA GLY A 20 -7.23 7.16 -3.41
C GLY A 20 -6.15 6.15 -2.98
N ALA A 21 -6.27 5.62 -1.76
CA ALA A 21 -5.29 4.73 -1.16
C ALA A 21 -5.18 3.40 -1.93
N LYS A 22 -4.01 3.14 -2.52
CA LYS A 22 -3.71 1.90 -3.25
C LYS A 22 -4.03 0.65 -2.45
N ASN A 23 -3.52 0.60 -1.20
CA ASN A 23 -3.63 -0.59 -0.36
C ASN A 23 -5.07 -0.87 0.06
N GLU A 24 -5.90 0.16 0.22
CA GLU A 24 -7.33 0.03 0.44
C GLU A 24 -8.05 -0.43 -0.83
N ALA A 25 -7.76 0.21 -1.98
CA ALA A 25 -8.37 -0.14 -3.26
C ALA A 25 -8.25 -1.64 -3.58
N LEU A 26 -7.04 -2.21 -3.43
CA LEU A 26 -6.82 -3.63 -3.68
C LEU A 26 -7.67 -4.54 -2.78
N GLN A 27 -7.92 -4.15 -1.53
CA GLN A 27 -8.71 -4.93 -0.58
C GLN A 27 -10.21 -4.81 -0.85
N VAL A 28 -10.73 -3.58 -0.95
CA VAL A 28 -12.17 -3.35 -1.11
C VAL A 28 -12.68 -3.79 -2.49
N ILE A 29 -11.84 -3.73 -3.53
CA ILE A 29 -12.17 -4.27 -4.86
C ILE A 29 -12.26 -5.80 -4.79
N CYS A 30 -11.33 -6.50 -4.10
CA CYS A 30 -11.44 -7.94 -3.90
C CYS A 30 -12.66 -8.33 -3.05
N ALA A 31 -13.03 -7.50 -2.05
CA ALA A 31 -14.19 -7.74 -1.21
C ALA A 31 -15.53 -7.75 -2.00
N SER A 32 -15.59 -7.11 -3.19
CA SER A 32 -16.76 -7.19 -4.07
C SER A 32 -17.09 -8.62 -4.53
N LEU A 33 -16.11 -9.54 -4.50
CA LEU A 33 -16.32 -10.95 -4.81
C LEU A 33 -17.19 -11.70 -3.78
N LEU A 34 -17.35 -11.12 -2.57
CA LEU A 34 -18.12 -11.74 -1.48
C LEU A 34 -19.63 -11.71 -1.69
N THR A 35 -20.13 -10.94 -2.64
CA THR A 35 -21.57 -10.82 -2.92
C THR A 35 -21.89 -10.92 -4.40
N ALA A 36 -23.13 -11.29 -4.73
CA ALA A 36 -23.68 -11.22 -6.08
C ALA A 36 -24.28 -9.82 -6.39
N GLU A 37 -24.48 -9.00 -5.35
CA GLU A 37 -25.07 -7.69 -5.48
C GLU A 37 -24.05 -6.65 -5.96
N LYS A 38 -24.53 -5.50 -6.41
CA LYS A 38 -23.68 -4.41 -6.89
C LYS A 38 -22.95 -3.73 -5.72
N VAL A 39 -21.64 -3.56 -5.86
CA VAL A 39 -20.79 -2.83 -4.95
C VAL A 39 -20.20 -1.64 -5.70
N ARG A 40 -20.51 -0.42 -5.23
CA ARG A 40 -19.96 0.82 -5.79
C ARG A 40 -18.78 1.29 -4.98
N ILE A 41 -17.65 1.56 -5.64
CA ILE A 41 -16.41 2.02 -5.01
C ILE A 41 -15.97 3.31 -5.68
N CYS A 42 -15.87 4.39 -4.88
CA CYS A 42 -15.47 5.72 -5.33
C CYS A 42 -14.03 6.03 -4.88
N ASN A 43 -13.39 7.00 -5.54
CA ASN A 43 -12.01 7.41 -5.31
C ASN A 43 -10.98 6.29 -5.56
N VAL A 44 -11.28 5.42 -6.53
CA VAL A 44 -10.36 4.37 -7.00
C VAL A 44 -9.21 5.03 -7.77
N PRO A 45 -7.94 4.85 -7.37
CA PRO A 45 -6.81 5.48 -8.06
C PRO A 45 -6.54 4.83 -9.42
N ASP A 46 -6.22 5.65 -10.43
CA ASP A 46 -5.83 5.19 -11.77
C ASP A 46 -4.35 4.84 -11.80
N ILE A 47 -3.99 3.73 -11.19
CA ILE A 47 -2.62 3.21 -11.10
C ILE A 47 -2.53 1.79 -11.66
N LEU A 48 -1.34 1.42 -12.12
CA LEU A 48 -1.12 0.17 -12.84
C LEU A 48 -1.58 -1.08 -12.05
N ASP A 49 -1.25 -1.15 -10.75
CA ASP A 49 -1.60 -2.33 -9.93
C ASP A 49 -3.13 -2.47 -9.75
N VAL A 50 -3.86 -1.36 -9.60
CA VAL A 50 -5.32 -1.36 -9.45
C VAL A 50 -5.99 -1.71 -10.79
N ASN A 51 -5.52 -1.14 -11.90
CA ASN A 51 -6.04 -1.43 -13.23
C ASN A 51 -5.82 -2.91 -13.60
N ASN A 52 -4.66 -3.48 -13.26
CA ASN A 52 -4.38 -4.90 -13.46
C ASN A 52 -5.31 -5.79 -12.63
N LEU A 53 -5.62 -5.42 -11.37
CA LEU A 53 -6.58 -6.14 -10.55
C LEU A 53 -7.98 -6.07 -11.14
N ILE A 54 -8.45 -4.89 -11.54
CA ILE A 54 -9.77 -4.73 -12.19
C ILE A 54 -9.86 -5.59 -13.45
N GLN A 55 -8.80 -5.63 -14.26
CA GLN A 55 -8.78 -6.47 -15.45
C GLN A 55 -8.81 -7.96 -15.10
N LEU A 56 -8.09 -8.39 -14.05
CA LEU A 56 -8.13 -9.78 -13.58
C LEU A 56 -9.53 -10.18 -13.09
N LEU A 57 -10.25 -9.27 -12.40
CA LEU A 57 -11.63 -9.50 -11.99
C LEU A 57 -12.58 -9.60 -13.18
N ARG A 58 -12.42 -8.77 -14.22
CA ARG A 58 -13.20 -8.91 -15.46
C ARG A 58 -12.96 -10.26 -16.13
N ASP A 59 -11.74 -10.73 -16.15
CA ASP A 59 -11.39 -12.02 -16.78
C ASP A 59 -12.06 -13.21 -16.08
N ILE A 60 -12.29 -13.13 -14.78
CA ILE A 60 -13.04 -14.17 -14.03
C ILE A 60 -14.57 -13.95 -14.06
N GLY A 61 -15.06 -12.94 -14.78
CA GLY A 61 -16.50 -12.72 -15.01
C GLY A 61 -17.14 -11.65 -14.11
N VAL A 62 -16.39 -10.83 -13.39
CA VAL A 62 -16.96 -9.68 -12.68
C VAL A 62 -17.37 -8.61 -13.70
N GLU A 63 -18.61 -8.21 -13.66
CA GLU A 63 -19.08 -7.05 -14.39
C GLU A 63 -18.56 -5.78 -13.72
N VAL A 64 -17.83 -4.94 -14.49
CA VAL A 64 -17.23 -3.70 -13.96
C VAL A 64 -17.64 -2.54 -14.84
N GLU A 65 -18.47 -1.66 -14.30
CA GLU A 65 -18.94 -0.43 -14.92
C GLU A 65 -18.19 0.78 -14.36
N LYS A 66 -17.58 1.59 -15.22
CA LYS A 66 -16.97 2.88 -14.84
C LYS A 66 -18.04 3.97 -14.92
N GLN A 67 -18.40 4.57 -13.78
CA GLN A 67 -19.41 5.63 -13.70
C GLN A 67 -18.82 7.04 -13.91
N GLY A 68 -17.53 7.19 -13.58
CA GLY A 68 -16.78 8.44 -13.66
C GLY A 68 -15.31 8.23 -13.31
N ASP A 69 -14.55 9.31 -13.16
CA ASP A 69 -13.16 9.21 -12.75
C ASP A 69 -13.07 8.71 -11.31
N GLY A 70 -12.40 7.56 -11.14
CA GLY A 70 -12.29 6.88 -9.86
C GLY A 70 -13.59 6.30 -9.30
N ASP A 71 -14.67 6.21 -10.10
CA ASP A 71 -15.98 5.70 -9.66
C ASP A 71 -16.35 4.45 -10.46
N PHE A 72 -16.45 3.32 -9.78
CA PHE A 72 -16.68 2.01 -10.38
C PHE A 72 -17.77 1.24 -9.62
N THR A 73 -18.58 0.50 -10.39
CA THR A 73 -19.53 -0.47 -9.85
C THR A 73 -19.10 -1.88 -10.25
N PHE A 74 -18.99 -2.77 -9.26
CA PHE A 74 -18.61 -4.17 -9.42
C PHE A 74 -19.82 -5.06 -9.15
N CYS A 75 -20.03 -6.09 -9.99
CA CYS A 75 -21.05 -7.11 -9.78
C CYS A 75 -20.45 -8.50 -10.06
N ALA A 76 -20.31 -9.30 -9.02
CA ALA A 76 -19.73 -10.65 -9.09
C ALA A 76 -20.81 -11.75 -9.09
N ALA A 77 -21.94 -11.53 -9.80
CA ALA A 77 -23.05 -12.48 -9.83
C ALA A 77 -22.68 -13.77 -10.56
N ASN A 78 -21.98 -13.67 -11.70
CA ASN A 78 -21.72 -14.80 -12.60
C ASN A 78 -20.22 -14.96 -12.84
N LEU A 79 -19.52 -15.66 -11.95
CA LEU A 79 -18.09 -15.90 -12.09
C LEU A 79 -17.77 -17.18 -12.87
N ASN A 80 -16.76 -17.11 -13.74
CA ASN A 80 -16.18 -18.28 -14.39
C ASN A 80 -15.06 -18.85 -13.53
N LEU A 81 -15.40 -19.77 -12.64
CA LEU A 81 -14.44 -20.39 -11.73
C LEU A 81 -13.50 -21.37 -12.44
N ASP A 82 -13.80 -21.83 -13.65
CA ASP A 82 -12.92 -22.72 -14.44
C ASP A 82 -11.74 -21.93 -15.03
N TYR A 83 -11.83 -20.60 -15.11
CA TYR A 83 -10.72 -19.73 -15.49
C TYR A 83 -9.61 -19.71 -14.43
N LEU A 84 -9.96 -19.97 -13.15
CA LEU A 84 -8.99 -20.03 -12.07
C LEU A 84 -7.99 -21.18 -12.33
N GLY A 85 -6.71 -20.87 -12.27
CA GLY A 85 -5.64 -21.84 -12.54
C GLY A 85 -5.33 -22.06 -14.04
N SER A 86 -5.98 -21.35 -14.96
CA SER A 86 -5.52 -21.31 -16.37
C SER A 86 -4.13 -20.64 -16.46
N ASP A 87 -3.35 -20.97 -17.49
CA ASP A 87 -2.02 -20.38 -17.69
C ASP A 87 -2.06 -18.86 -17.82
N VAL A 88 -3.16 -18.31 -18.36
CA VAL A 88 -3.37 -16.86 -18.45
C VAL A 88 -3.61 -16.25 -17.08
N PHE A 89 -4.47 -16.88 -16.27
CA PHE A 89 -4.73 -16.47 -14.89
C PHE A 89 -3.45 -16.49 -14.06
N VAL A 90 -2.71 -17.61 -14.10
CA VAL A 90 -1.46 -17.78 -13.35
C VAL A 90 -0.45 -16.68 -13.69
N ARG A 91 -0.22 -16.40 -15.00
CA ARG A 91 0.70 -15.33 -15.42
C ARG A 91 0.27 -13.95 -14.92
N LYS A 92 -1.03 -13.62 -14.98
CA LYS A 92 -1.54 -12.33 -14.48
C LYS A 92 -1.42 -12.21 -12.97
N CYS A 93 -1.72 -13.27 -12.22
CA CYS A 93 -1.54 -13.31 -10.77
C CYS A 93 -0.07 -13.15 -10.38
N SER A 94 0.85 -13.82 -11.09
CA SER A 94 2.29 -13.70 -10.83
C SER A 94 2.86 -12.31 -11.14
N ALA A 95 2.19 -11.49 -11.95
CA ALA A 95 2.58 -10.10 -12.19
C ALA A 95 2.06 -9.11 -11.15
N LEU A 96 1.07 -9.50 -10.32
CA LEU A 96 0.38 -8.63 -9.39
C LEU A 96 0.32 -9.24 -7.98
N ARG A 97 1.06 -8.65 -7.03
CA ARG A 97 0.98 -9.11 -5.62
C ARG A 97 -0.43 -9.02 -5.03
N GLY A 98 -1.20 -8.00 -5.40
CA GLY A 98 -2.57 -7.80 -4.93
C GLY A 98 -3.53 -8.94 -5.28
N SER A 99 -3.18 -9.79 -6.27
CA SER A 99 -3.99 -10.95 -6.65
C SER A 99 -4.22 -11.94 -5.50
N VAL A 100 -3.31 -12.00 -4.53
CA VAL A 100 -3.46 -12.84 -3.34
C VAL A 100 -4.71 -12.50 -2.53
N LEU A 101 -5.20 -11.28 -2.60
CA LEU A 101 -6.39 -10.83 -1.86
C LEU A 101 -7.71 -11.41 -2.40
N MET A 102 -7.69 -12.03 -3.56
CA MET A 102 -8.85 -12.74 -4.11
C MET A 102 -9.12 -14.08 -3.41
N ILE A 103 -8.12 -14.65 -2.71
CA ILE A 103 -8.23 -15.99 -2.11
C ILE A 103 -9.33 -16.04 -1.05
N GLY A 104 -9.31 -15.11 -0.09
CA GLY A 104 -10.29 -15.05 0.99
C GLY A 104 -11.73 -15.00 0.49
N PRO A 105 -12.11 -14.05 -0.38
CA PRO A 105 -13.45 -13.95 -0.95
C PRO A 105 -13.87 -15.18 -1.77
N LEU A 106 -13.00 -15.71 -2.61
CA LEU A 106 -13.30 -16.90 -3.44
C LEU A 106 -13.52 -18.11 -2.57
N LEU A 107 -12.67 -18.31 -1.56
CA LEU A 107 -12.79 -19.40 -0.62
C LEU A 107 -14.07 -19.28 0.22
N ALA A 108 -14.39 -18.08 0.69
CA ALA A 108 -15.56 -17.79 1.50
C ALA A 108 -16.88 -18.03 0.74
N ARG A 109 -16.94 -17.64 -0.53
CA ARG A 109 -18.20 -17.71 -1.30
C ARG A 109 -18.36 -19.00 -2.08
N PHE A 110 -17.26 -19.57 -2.59
CA PHE A 110 -17.29 -20.70 -3.52
C PHE A 110 -16.57 -21.95 -3.00
N GLY A 111 -15.98 -21.90 -1.81
CA GLY A 111 -15.25 -23.00 -1.19
C GLY A 111 -13.97 -23.40 -1.93
N LYS A 112 -13.54 -22.65 -2.95
CA LYS A 112 -12.31 -22.93 -3.70
C LYS A 112 -11.60 -21.65 -4.15
N ALA A 113 -10.28 -21.68 -4.12
CA ALA A 113 -9.42 -20.64 -4.66
C ALA A 113 -8.13 -21.25 -5.23
N VAL A 114 -7.49 -20.53 -6.14
CA VAL A 114 -6.18 -20.89 -6.70
C VAL A 114 -5.24 -19.70 -6.51
N VAL A 115 -4.03 -19.96 -6.04
CA VAL A 115 -3.00 -18.95 -5.90
C VAL A 115 -1.71 -19.39 -6.59
N ALA A 116 -1.25 -18.57 -7.53
CA ALA A 116 0.10 -18.65 -8.06
C ALA A 116 1.07 -17.91 -7.13
N GLU A 117 2.35 -18.20 -7.24
CA GLU A 117 3.38 -17.42 -6.54
C GLU A 117 3.27 -15.94 -6.98
N PRO A 118 2.88 -15.03 -6.07
CA PRO A 118 2.60 -13.65 -6.45
C PRO A 118 3.89 -12.87 -6.65
N GLY A 119 3.95 -12.12 -7.74
CA GLY A 119 5.02 -11.17 -8.03
C GLY A 119 5.00 -9.94 -7.12
N GLY A 120 5.54 -8.83 -7.60
CA GLY A 120 5.52 -7.53 -6.92
C GLY A 120 6.92 -6.96 -6.66
N ASP A 121 7.02 -6.03 -5.71
CA ASP A 121 8.27 -5.33 -5.39
C ASP A 121 9.32 -6.29 -4.81
N LYS A 122 10.57 -6.11 -5.25
CA LYS A 122 11.72 -6.87 -4.76
C LYS A 122 12.31 -6.19 -3.51
N ILE A 123 11.57 -6.24 -2.40
CA ILE A 123 11.93 -5.60 -1.12
C ILE A 123 12.35 -6.59 -0.02
N GLY A 124 12.67 -7.82 -0.38
CA GLY A 124 12.96 -8.94 0.51
C GLY A 124 11.88 -10.03 0.47
N ARG A 125 12.01 -11.03 1.34
CA ARG A 125 11.04 -12.12 1.45
C ARG A 125 9.69 -11.59 1.93
N ARG A 126 8.64 -11.95 1.21
CA ARG A 126 7.25 -11.61 1.54
C ARG A 126 6.45 -12.90 1.57
N ARG A 127 6.52 -13.58 2.70
CA ARG A 127 5.87 -14.87 2.91
C ARG A 127 4.35 -14.77 2.79
N LEU A 128 3.71 -15.90 2.48
CA LEU A 128 2.27 -16.08 2.50
C LEU A 128 1.81 -16.96 3.67
N ASP A 129 2.75 -17.31 4.57
CA ASP A 129 2.50 -18.23 5.68
C ASP A 129 1.31 -17.79 6.54
N THR A 130 1.22 -16.49 6.88
CA THR A 130 0.10 -15.94 7.66
C THR A 130 -1.25 -16.14 6.97
N HIS A 131 -1.31 -15.99 5.63
CA HIS A 131 -2.53 -16.27 4.86
C HIS A 131 -2.91 -17.74 4.97
N PHE A 132 -1.97 -18.64 4.67
CA PHE A 132 -2.21 -20.08 4.70
C PHE A 132 -2.55 -20.59 6.09
N MET A 133 -1.86 -20.11 7.12
CA MET A 133 -2.17 -20.44 8.51
C MET A 133 -3.58 -20.00 8.89
N GLY A 134 -3.97 -18.79 8.53
CA GLY A 134 -5.32 -18.28 8.77
C GLY A 134 -6.41 -19.15 8.11
N PHE A 135 -6.24 -19.48 6.84
CA PHE A 135 -7.19 -20.34 6.12
C PHE A 135 -7.24 -21.76 6.67
N LYS A 136 -6.08 -22.33 7.04
CA LYS A 136 -6.01 -23.65 7.69
C LYS A 136 -6.75 -23.63 9.03
N ASN A 137 -6.61 -22.60 9.82
CA ASN A 137 -7.30 -22.45 11.10
C ASN A 137 -8.82 -22.34 10.91
N LEU A 138 -9.28 -21.75 9.80
CA LEU A 138 -10.69 -21.75 9.40
C LEU A 138 -11.17 -23.09 8.81
N GLY A 139 -10.28 -24.09 8.65
CA GLY A 139 -10.62 -25.43 8.17
C GLY A 139 -10.37 -25.68 6.69
N ALA A 140 -9.73 -24.76 5.96
CA ALA A 140 -9.37 -24.99 4.56
C ALA A 140 -8.23 -26.00 4.41
N ARG A 141 -8.22 -26.70 3.28
CA ARG A 141 -7.19 -27.66 2.85
C ARG A 141 -6.38 -27.06 1.70
N PHE A 142 -5.12 -27.45 1.59
CA PHE A 142 -4.19 -26.98 0.57
C PHE A 142 -3.59 -28.16 -0.16
N GLU A 143 -3.53 -28.05 -1.47
CA GLU A 143 -2.83 -28.97 -2.34
C GLU A 143 -1.93 -28.16 -3.29
N PHE A 144 -0.66 -28.55 -3.41
CA PHE A 144 0.24 -27.95 -4.38
C PHE A 144 0.20 -28.73 -5.69
N ASN A 145 -0.13 -28.04 -6.76
CA ASN A 145 -0.14 -28.57 -8.11
C ASN A 145 1.19 -28.28 -8.81
N ASP A 146 2.12 -29.26 -8.80
CA ASP A 146 3.45 -29.14 -9.37
C ASP A 146 3.42 -28.79 -10.87
N ASN A 147 2.45 -29.32 -11.63
CA ASN A 147 2.35 -29.11 -13.07
C ASN A 147 2.04 -27.66 -13.43
N ARG A 148 1.30 -26.96 -12.58
CA ARG A 148 0.85 -25.57 -12.79
C ARG A 148 1.62 -24.57 -11.91
N ASN A 149 2.41 -25.05 -10.96
CA ASN A 149 3.09 -24.23 -9.95
C ASN A 149 2.12 -23.31 -9.19
N VAL A 150 1.02 -23.89 -8.70
CA VAL A 150 -0.04 -23.20 -7.94
C VAL A 150 -0.44 -23.96 -6.71
N TYR A 151 -0.91 -23.25 -5.69
CA TYR A 151 -1.67 -23.86 -4.59
C TYR A 151 -3.15 -23.83 -4.93
N GLU A 152 -3.80 -24.99 -4.82
CA GLU A 152 -5.24 -25.14 -4.85
C GLU A 152 -5.74 -25.18 -3.41
N ILE A 153 -6.70 -24.31 -3.08
CA ILE A 153 -7.21 -24.14 -1.72
C ILE A 153 -8.69 -24.51 -1.74
N GLN A 154 -9.09 -25.39 -0.82
CA GLN A 154 -10.43 -25.93 -0.79
C GLN A 154 -11.03 -25.88 0.61
N ALA A 155 -12.28 -25.48 0.68
CA ALA A 155 -13.16 -25.50 1.85
C ALA A 155 -14.59 -25.82 1.39
N LEU A 156 -14.73 -26.88 0.59
CA LEU A 156 -16.04 -27.32 0.07
C LEU A 156 -16.83 -28.00 1.16
N PRO A 157 -18.16 -27.74 1.25
CA PRO A 157 -19.04 -28.48 2.13
C PRO A 157 -18.99 -29.99 1.83
N GLU A 158 -19.14 -30.83 2.85
CA GLU A 158 -19.31 -32.25 2.66
C GLU A 158 -20.62 -32.53 1.89
N GLU A 159 -20.63 -33.51 0.97
CA GLU A 159 -21.78 -33.80 0.11
C GLU A 159 -23.10 -34.07 0.88
N ASN A 160 -23.01 -34.50 2.15
CA ASN A 160 -24.12 -34.80 3.02
C ASN A 160 -24.39 -33.74 4.11
N ALA A 161 -23.73 -32.56 4.06
CA ALA A 161 -24.01 -31.50 5.02
C ALA A 161 -25.43 -30.96 4.81
N GLY A 162 -26.27 -31.05 5.84
CA GLY A 162 -27.69 -30.68 5.76
C GLY A 162 -27.94 -29.18 5.54
N ASP A 163 -26.95 -28.32 5.63
CA ASP A 163 -27.06 -26.91 5.42
C ASP A 163 -26.42 -26.52 4.08
N LYS A 164 -27.24 -26.52 3.03
CA LYS A 164 -26.85 -26.15 1.65
C LYS A 164 -26.76 -24.62 1.43
N GLN A 165 -26.95 -23.78 2.47
CA GLN A 165 -27.00 -22.32 2.30
C GLN A 165 -25.63 -21.69 2.14
N ARG A 166 -24.54 -22.33 2.63
CA ARG A 166 -23.17 -21.82 2.54
C ARG A 166 -22.39 -22.51 1.43
N GLY A 167 -21.71 -21.73 0.59
CA GLY A 167 -20.83 -22.20 -0.48
C GLY A 167 -19.48 -22.75 0.01
N ASN A 168 -19.25 -22.78 1.35
CA ASN A 168 -18.01 -23.20 1.97
C ASN A 168 -18.23 -24.00 3.27
N SER A 169 -17.16 -24.67 3.75
CA SER A 169 -17.11 -25.39 5.02
C SER A 169 -16.27 -24.70 6.09
N LEU A 170 -15.97 -23.40 5.92
CA LEU A 170 -15.16 -22.65 6.86
C LEU A 170 -15.87 -22.51 8.20
N LYS A 171 -15.10 -22.64 9.29
CA LYS A 171 -15.59 -22.52 10.67
C LYS A 171 -14.83 -21.44 11.41
N GLY A 172 -15.58 -20.63 12.16
CA GLY A 172 -15.02 -19.64 13.05
C GLY A 172 -14.11 -20.27 14.10
N THR A 173 -13.02 -19.57 14.43
CA THR A 173 -12.01 -20.05 15.36
C THR A 173 -11.25 -18.88 16.00
N TYR A 174 -10.57 -19.15 17.11
CA TYR A 174 -9.58 -18.23 17.65
C TYR A 174 -8.23 -18.46 16.95
N MET A 175 -7.58 -17.39 16.54
CA MET A 175 -6.23 -17.46 16.00
C MET A 175 -5.35 -16.29 16.49
N LEU A 176 -4.08 -16.61 16.77
CA LEU A 176 -3.01 -15.65 16.99
C LEU A 176 -2.14 -15.63 15.73
N LEU A 177 -2.05 -14.48 15.06
CA LEU A 177 -1.18 -14.33 13.90
C LEU A 177 0.28 -14.19 14.34
N ASP A 178 1.18 -14.85 13.64
CA ASP A 178 2.63 -14.80 13.85
C ASP A 178 3.22 -13.42 13.54
N GLU A 179 2.59 -12.68 12.62
CA GLU A 179 2.92 -11.28 12.30
C GLU A 179 1.64 -10.47 12.04
N ALA A 180 1.70 -9.16 12.28
CA ALA A 180 0.62 -8.23 11.91
C ALA A 180 0.63 -7.96 10.40
N SER A 181 0.39 -9.02 9.61
CA SER A 181 0.38 -8.95 8.15
C SER A 181 -0.87 -8.28 7.65
N VAL A 182 -0.72 -7.16 6.92
CA VAL A 182 -1.85 -6.41 6.33
C VAL A 182 -2.66 -7.27 5.38
N THR A 183 -2.00 -7.86 4.39
CA THR A 183 -2.69 -8.68 3.37
C THR A 183 -3.20 -10.00 3.95
N GLY A 184 -2.48 -10.59 4.91
CA GLY A 184 -2.92 -11.76 5.66
C GLY A 184 -4.20 -11.48 6.45
N THR A 185 -4.19 -10.41 7.24
CA THR A 185 -5.37 -9.97 8.02
C THR A 185 -6.56 -9.71 7.11
N ALA A 186 -6.39 -8.94 6.02
CA ALA A 186 -7.47 -8.65 5.08
C ALA A 186 -8.09 -9.92 4.48
N ASN A 187 -7.25 -10.85 4.06
CA ASN A 187 -7.71 -12.12 3.47
C ASN A 187 -8.46 -12.99 4.48
N ILE A 188 -7.95 -13.08 5.72
CA ILE A 188 -8.60 -13.85 6.79
C ILE A 188 -9.95 -13.22 7.16
N ILE A 189 -10.03 -11.88 7.26
CA ILE A 189 -11.30 -11.17 7.48
C ILE A 189 -12.30 -11.53 6.39
N MET A 190 -11.91 -11.41 5.11
CA MET A 190 -12.78 -11.71 3.96
C MET A 190 -13.21 -13.18 3.91
N ALA A 191 -12.40 -14.10 4.42
CA ALA A 191 -12.80 -15.50 4.55
C ALA A 191 -13.75 -15.73 5.74
N ALA A 192 -13.48 -15.08 6.88
CA ALA A 192 -14.19 -15.28 8.13
C ALA A 192 -15.62 -14.71 8.13
N VAL A 193 -15.91 -13.65 7.35
CA VAL A 193 -17.25 -13.03 7.33
C VAL A 193 -18.35 -13.96 6.82
N LEU A 194 -18.02 -15.01 6.07
CA LEU A 194 -18.97 -16.06 5.64
C LEU A 194 -18.69 -17.43 6.26
N ALA A 195 -17.75 -17.55 7.20
CA ALA A 195 -17.49 -18.78 7.95
C ALA A 195 -18.62 -19.07 8.97
N ASP A 196 -18.79 -20.32 9.36
CA ASP A 196 -19.76 -20.69 10.39
C ASP A 196 -19.25 -20.41 11.79
N GLY A 197 -19.99 -19.66 12.59
CA GLY A 197 -19.63 -19.29 13.96
C GLY A 197 -18.80 -18.02 14.06
N THR A 198 -18.06 -17.87 15.16
CA THR A 198 -17.29 -16.65 15.49
C THR A 198 -15.79 -16.86 15.28
N THR A 199 -15.15 -15.94 14.56
CA THR A 199 -13.70 -15.88 14.41
C THR A 199 -13.13 -14.76 15.25
N THR A 200 -12.10 -15.06 16.05
CA THR A 200 -11.31 -14.06 16.76
C THR A 200 -9.90 -14.06 16.21
N ILE A 201 -9.44 -12.91 15.73
CA ILE A 201 -8.08 -12.70 15.20
C ILE A 201 -7.32 -11.83 16.19
N TYR A 202 -6.27 -12.36 16.80
CA TYR A 202 -5.35 -11.61 17.64
C TYR A 202 -4.04 -11.34 16.89
N ASN A 203 -3.41 -10.22 17.14
CA ASN A 203 -2.30 -9.66 16.38
C ASN A 203 -2.66 -9.34 14.91
N ALA A 204 -3.93 -8.94 14.70
CA ALA A 204 -4.39 -8.44 13.41
C ALA A 204 -3.70 -7.12 13.05
N ALA A 205 -3.43 -6.89 11.77
CA ALA A 205 -3.10 -5.57 11.26
C ALA A 205 -4.29 -4.61 11.47
N CYS A 206 -4.02 -3.35 11.81
CA CYS A 206 -5.07 -2.37 12.14
C CYS A 206 -4.86 -1.01 11.46
N GLU A 207 -4.15 -0.97 10.36
CA GLU A 207 -3.98 0.19 9.49
C GLU A 207 -5.33 0.75 9.03
N PRO A 208 -5.41 2.05 8.69
CA PRO A 208 -6.66 2.68 8.23
C PRO A 208 -7.36 1.91 7.12
N TYR A 209 -6.64 1.33 6.17
CA TYR A 209 -7.22 0.55 5.08
C TYR A 209 -7.81 -0.80 5.53
N ILE A 210 -7.32 -1.43 6.60
CA ILE A 210 -7.97 -2.58 7.24
C ILE A 210 -9.26 -2.15 7.95
N GLN A 211 -9.23 -1.00 8.63
CA GLN A 211 -10.42 -0.44 9.27
C GLN A 211 -11.50 -0.12 8.24
N GLN A 212 -11.12 0.42 7.07
CA GLN A 212 -12.03 0.72 5.98
C GLN A 212 -12.62 -0.56 5.34
N LEU A 213 -11.80 -1.61 5.15
CA LEU A 213 -12.29 -2.91 4.71
C LEU A 213 -13.36 -3.45 5.68
N CYS A 214 -13.07 -3.45 6.98
CA CYS A 214 -14.05 -3.89 8.01
C CYS A 214 -15.32 -3.04 7.98
N SER A 215 -15.18 -1.71 7.84
CA SER A 215 -16.32 -0.79 7.77
C SER A 215 -17.18 -1.04 6.54
N MET A 216 -16.56 -1.28 5.38
CA MET A 216 -17.26 -1.64 4.15
C MET A 216 -18.00 -2.98 4.29
N LEU A 217 -17.33 -4.00 4.84
CA LEU A 217 -17.94 -5.32 5.07
C LEU A 217 -19.14 -5.23 6.04
N ASN A 218 -19.04 -4.41 7.08
CA ASN A 218 -20.18 -4.18 7.99
C ASN A 218 -21.35 -3.48 7.27
N LYS A 219 -21.08 -2.54 6.35
CA LYS A 219 -22.14 -1.98 5.48
C LYS A 219 -22.78 -3.03 4.57
N MET A 220 -21.99 -4.04 4.14
CA MET A 220 -22.49 -5.18 3.37
C MET A 220 -23.29 -6.19 4.22
N GLY A 221 -23.35 -6.02 5.53
CA GLY A 221 -24.08 -6.88 6.46
C GLY A 221 -23.22 -7.85 7.27
N ALA A 222 -21.90 -7.70 7.27
CA ALA A 222 -21.02 -8.45 8.17
C ALA A 222 -21.12 -7.90 9.61
N HIS A 223 -20.70 -8.70 10.58
CA HIS A 223 -20.64 -8.33 11.99
C HIS A 223 -19.19 -8.39 12.48
N ILE A 224 -18.45 -7.30 12.29
CA ILE A 224 -17.05 -7.17 12.70
C ILE A 224 -16.95 -6.13 13.81
N SER A 225 -16.32 -6.50 14.93
CA SER A 225 -16.02 -5.63 16.06
C SER A 225 -14.52 -5.60 16.35
N GLY A 226 -14.08 -4.64 17.21
CA GLY A 226 -12.66 -4.43 17.51
C GLY A 226 -11.92 -3.65 16.42
N ILE A 227 -12.62 -3.02 15.48
CA ILE A 227 -12.05 -2.25 14.37
C ILE A 227 -11.12 -1.15 14.91
N GLY A 228 -9.91 -1.07 14.38
CA GLY A 228 -8.88 -0.13 14.85
C GLY A 228 -7.98 -0.68 15.95
N SER A 229 -8.23 -1.91 16.40
CA SER A 229 -7.34 -2.63 17.33
C SER A 229 -6.72 -3.86 16.67
N ASN A 230 -5.75 -4.47 17.33
CA ASN A 230 -5.12 -5.72 16.89
C ASN A 230 -5.91 -6.98 17.31
N LEU A 231 -7.10 -6.81 17.87
CA LEU A 231 -8.00 -7.88 18.27
C LEU A 231 -9.36 -7.68 17.57
N LEU A 232 -9.62 -8.48 16.56
CA LEU A 232 -10.85 -8.46 15.78
C LEU A 232 -11.73 -9.66 16.15
N THR A 233 -13.04 -9.41 16.26
CA THR A 233 -14.06 -10.46 16.41
C THR A 233 -15.03 -10.35 15.23
N ILE A 234 -15.25 -11.46 14.54
CA ILE A 234 -16.07 -11.57 13.34
C ILE A 234 -17.11 -12.66 13.55
N GLU A 235 -18.37 -12.30 13.53
CA GLU A 235 -19.49 -13.25 13.52
C GLU A 235 -19.86 -13.53 12.07
N GLY A 236 -19.69 -14.77 11.65
CA GLY A 236 -19.96 -15.15 10.26
C GLY A 236 -21.45 -15.14 9.93
N VAL A 237 -21.76 -14.58 8.75
CA VAL A 237 -23.13 -14.46 8.23
C VAL A 237 -23.36 -15.41 7.05
N ALA A 238 -24.62 -15.66 6.70
CA ALA A 238 -24.97 -16.56 5.58
C ALA A 238 -24.67 -15.93 4.19
N SER A 239 -24.84 -14.61 4.07
CA SER A 239 -24.61 -13.86 2.83
C SER A 239 -24.34 -12.38 3.14
N LEU A 240 -23.72 -11.70 2.18
CA LEU A 240 -23.49 -10.26 2.22
C LEU A 240 -24.27 -9.57 1.08
N GLY A 241 -24.74 -8.35 1.34
CA GLY A 241 -25.41 -7.48 0.36
C GLY A 241 -24.44 -6.59 -0.40
N GLY A 242 -25.00 -5.70 -1.21
CA GLY A 242 -24.26 -4.62 -1.87
C GLY A 242 -23.92 -3.47 -0.91
N ALA A 243 -22.97 -2.62 -1.32
CA ALA A 243 -22.62 -1.43 -0.56
C ALA A 243 -22.07 -0.32 -1.46
N GLU A 244 -22.03 0.90 -0.91
CA GLU A 244 -21.26 2.01 -1.45
C GLU A 244 -20.12 2.34 -0.49
N HIS A 245 -18.90 2.48 -1.06
CA HIS A 245 -17.69 2.76 -0.31
C HIS A 245 -16.84 3.82 -1.01
N LYS A 246 -16.30 4.77 -0.25
CA LYS A 246 -15.33 5.76 -0.74
C LYS A 246 -13.96 5.49 -0.12
N ILE A 247 -12.99 5.21 -0.97
CA ILE A 247 -11.60 4.97 -0.58
C ILE A 247 -11.01 6.24 0.05
N LEU A 248 -10.27 6.09 1.14
CA LEU A 248 -9.53 7.18 1.78
C LEU A 248 -8.44 7.74 0.86
N PRO A 249 -8.00 9.00 1.05
CA PRO A 249 -6.77 9.48 0.44
C PRO A 249 -5.58 8.62 0.87
N ASP A 250 -4.62 8.41 -0.04
CA ASP A 250 -3.45 7.57 0.23
C ASP A 250 -2.49 8.26 1.22
N MET A 251 -2.47 7.79 2.46
CA MET A 251 -1.59 8.32 3.51
C MET A 251 -0.10 8.24 3.14
N ILE A 252 0.29 7.29 2.28
CA ILE A 252 1.68 7.16 1.81
C ILE A 252 1.99 8.25 0.79
N GLU A 253 1.05 8.56 -0.09
CA GLU A 253 1.19 9.67 -1.02
C GLU A 253 1.21 11.02 -0.27
N VAL A 254 0.34 11.19 0.75
CA VAL A 254 0.38 12.37 1.64
C VAL A 254 1.77 12.54 2.26
N GLY A 255 2.35 11.48 2.84
CA GLY A 255 3.69 11.51 3.39
C GLY A 255 4.76 11.84 2.34
N SER A 256 4.62 11.32 1.12
CA SER A 256 5.52 11.64 0.00
C SER A 256 5.45 13.12 -0.38
N PHE A 257 4.25 13.71 -0.38
CA PHE A 257 4.07 15.14 -0.66
C PHE A 257 4.56 16.04 0.48
N ILE A 258 4.43 15.61 1.75
CA ILE A 258 5.07 16.31 2.87
C ILE A 258 6.59 16.37 2.65
N GLY A 259 7.20 15.21 2.34
CA GLY A 259 8.65 15.15 2.09
C GLY A 259 9.09 15.99 0.90
N MET A 260 8.37 15.95 -0.21
CA MET A 260 8.61 16.78 -1.39
C MET A 260 8.50 18.27 -1.05
N ALA A 261 7.45 18.66 -0.35
CA ALA A 261 7.22 20.07 0.04
C ALA A 261 8.30 20.59 0.99
N ALA A 262 8.77 19.76 1.93
CA ALA A 262 9.88 20.12 2.82
C ALA A 262 11.18 20.40 2.06
N MET A 263 11.45 19.63 0.99
CA MET A 263 12.71 19.73 0.26
C MET A 263 12.74 20.83 -0.81
N ILE A 264 11.62 21.07 -1.50
CA ILE A 264 11.57 21.98 -2.68
C ILE A 264 10.29 22.81 -2.74
N GLY A 265 9.46 22.78 -1.71
CA GLY A 265 8.21 23.53 -1.67
C GLY A 265 8.38 25.01 -1.38
N ASP A 266 7.49 25.84 -1.94
CA ASP A 266 7.31 27.26 -1.64
C ASP A 266 5.86 27.49 -1.20
N GLY A 267 5.48 26.89 -0.06
CA GLY A 267 4.13 26.91 0.47
C GLY A 267 3.18 25.95 -0.26
N ILE A 268 3.33 24.65 -0.03
CA ILE A 268 2.45 23.61 -0.60
C ILE A 268 1.27 23.35 0.34
N ARG A 269 0.05 23.35 -0.22
CA ARG A 269 -1.17 22.83 0.45
C ARG A 269 -1.48 21.43 -0.07
N ILE A 270 -1.58 20.46 0.85
CA ILE A 270 -2.04 19.10 0.57
C ILE A 270 -3.47 19.01 1.07
N LYS A 271 -4.43 18.86 0.17
CA LYS A 271 -5.88 18.94 0.46
C LYS A 271 -6.48 17.61 0.84
N ASP A 272 -7.54 17.67 1.68
CA ASP A 272 -8.40 16.52 1.97
C ASP A 272 -7.60 15.27 2.37
N VAL A 273 -6.62 15.44 3.29
CA VAL A 273 -5.65 14.38 3.65
C VAL A 273 -6.21 13.29 4.56
N SER A 274 -7.43 13.46 5.06
CA SER A 274 -8.02 12.60 6.10
C SER A 274 -7.12 12.55 7.36
N LEU A 275 -6.86 13.73 7.95
CA LEU A 275 -5.86 13.95 9.00
C LEU A 275 -5.93 12.94 10.14
N ARG A 276 -7.13 12.54 10.57
CA ARG A 276 -7.36 11.54 11.62
C ARG A 276 -6.77 10.15 11.29
N ASN A 277 -6.55 9.85 10.01
CA ASN A 277 -6.07 8.57 9.53
C ASN A 277 -4.57 8.57 9.16
N LEU A 278 -3.86 9.70 9.37
CA LEU A 278 -2.42 9.79 9.08
C LEU A 278 -1.55 9.19 10.19
N GLY A 279 -2.10 8.98 11.41
CA GLY A 279 -1.35 8.46 12.54
C GLY A 279 -0.08 9.28 12.82
N ILE A 280 1.03 8.58 13.00
CA ILE A 280 2.34 9.17 13.33
C ILE A 280 3.05 9.84 12.13
N ILE A 281 2.51 9.77 10.91
CA ILE A 281 3.19 10.25 9.69
C ILE A 281 3.63 11.72 9.81
N PRO A 282 2.76 12.69 10.16
CA PRO A 282 3.20 14.08 10.31
C PRO A 282 4.28 14.26 11.38
N ASP A 283 4.20 13.52 12.48
CA ASP A 283 5.16 13.62 13.58
C ASP A 283 6.54 13.06 13.20
N ALA A 284 6.59 12.04 12.35
CA ALA A 284 7.86 11.53 11.84
C ALA A 284 8.62 12.60 11.03
N PHE A 285 7.91 13.43 10.25
CA PHE A 285 8.52 14.55 9.54
C PHE A 285 8.85 15.72 10.49
N ARG A 286 8.00 16.01 11.51
CA ARG A 286 8.31 17.02 12.54
C ARG A 286 9.59 16.69 13.30
N ARG A 287 9.88 15.42 13.55
CA ARG A 287 11.16 14.98 14.15
C ARG A 287 12.38 15.31 13.28
N LEU A 288 12.21 15.45 11.97
CA LEU A 288 13.24 15.97 11.08
C LEU A 288 13.30 17.50 11.07
N GLY A 289 12.40 18.18 11.80
CA GLY A 289 12.29 19.64 11.87
C GLY A 289 11.34 20.24 10.85
N VAL A 290 10.59 19.44 10.10
CA VAL A 290 9.65 19.94 9.09
C VAL A 290 8.43 20.54 9.78
N GLU A 291 8.13 21.81 9.49
CA GLU A 291 6.93 22.49 9.93
C GLU A 291 5.72 22.02 9.12
N ILE A 292 4.67 21.59 9.83
CA ILE A 292 3.43 21.12 9.24
C ILE A 292 2.28 21.77 9.97
N ILE A 293 1.50 22.57 9.25
CA ILE A 293 0.34 23.29 9.78
C ILE A 293 -0.92 22.56 9.30
N ALA A 294 -1.77 22.20 10.26
CA ALA A 294 -3.10 21.65 9.93
C ALA A 294 -4.11 22.79 9.77
N ASP A 295 -4.89 22.77 8.69
CA ASP A 295 -5.96 23.71 8.39
C ASP A 295 -7.22 22.93 7.97
N GLY A 296 -8.06 22.61 8.96
CA GLY A 296 -9.16 21.66 8.78
C GLY A 296 -8.66 20.26 8.48
N ASP A 297 -9.02 19.71 7.32
CA ASP A 297 -8.52 18.41 6.83
C ASP A 297 -7.38 18.56 5.80
N ASP A 298 -6.82 19.76 5.68
CA ASP A 298 -5.66 20.06 4.83
C ASP A 298 -4.37 20.15 5.65
N LEU A 299 -3.24 19.90 5.01
CA LEU A 299 -1.91 20.21 5.54
C LEU A 299 -1.25 21.30 4.70
N ILE A 300 -0.66 22.29 5.39
CA ILE A 300 0.15 23.33 4.77
C ILE A 300 1.60 23.13 5.18
N ILE A 301 2.47 22.99 4.20
CA ILE A 301 3.91 22.88 4.41
C ILE A 301 4.52 24.20 3.93
N PRO A 302 4.87 25.10 4.86
CA PRO A 302 5.47 26.40 4.49
C PRO A 302 6.87 26.19 3.91
N ARG A 303 7.36 27.21 3.20
CA ARG A 303 8.76 27.21 2.79
C ARG A 303 9.66 27.29 4.01
N GLN A 304 10.59 26.36 4.13
CA GLN A 304 11.58 26.33 5.19
C GLN A 304 13.00 26.34 4.58
N PRO A 305 13.80 27.39 4.79
CA PRO A 305 15.20 27.41 4.35
C PRO A 305 16.07 26.46 5.17
N HIS A 306 15.64 26.13 6.38
CA HIS A 306 16.32 25.23 7.32
C HIS A 306 15.30 24.44 8.11
N TYR A 307 15.56 23.16 8.34
CA TYR A 307 14.85 22.35 9.33
C TYR A 307 15.86 21.49 10.09
N VAL A 308 15.69 21.41 11.41
CA VAL A 308 16.68 20.85 12.35
C VAL A 308 16.15 19.55 12.90
N VAL A 309 16.93 18.48 12.79
CA VAL A 309 16.59 17.18 13.37
C VAL A 309 16.48 17.30 14.88
N ASP A 310 15.40 16.80 15.47
CA ASP A 310 15.25 16.70 16.91
C ASP A 310 16.30 15.74 17.50
N SER A 311 16.53 15.87 18.80
CA SER A 311 17.26 14.88 19.60
C SER A 311 16.32 14.21 20.59
N PHE A 312 16.70 13.04 21.11
CA PHE A 312 16.02 12.49 22.29
C PHE A 312 16.25 13.39 23.52
N ILE A 313 15.44 13.20 24.56
CA ILE A 313 15.48 14.02 25.80
C ILE A 313 16.88 14.04 26.44
N ASP A 314 17.63 12.94 26.31
CA ASP A 314 19.01 12.80 26.79
C ASP A 314 20.07 13.39 25.83
N GLY A 315 19.65 14.02 24.73
CA GLY A 315 20.54 14.59 23.71
C GLY A 315 21.10 13.56 22.73
N SER A 316 20.71 12.28 22.81
CA SER A 316 21.16 11.26 21.86
C SER A 316 20.58 11.47 20.46
N ILE A 317 21.23 10.88 19.44
CA ILE A 317 20.88 11.00 18.04
C ILE A 317 19.49 10.41 17.78
N MET A 318 18.63 11.19 17.10
CA MET A 318 17.31 10.76 16.69
C MET A 318 17.35 9.47 15.86
N THR A 319 16.47 8.53 16.19
CA THR A 319 16.23 7.33 15.41
C THR A 319 14.81 7.33 14.87
N LEU A 320 14.66 7.19 13.55
CA LEU A 320 13.40 6.94 12.88
C LEU A 320 13.36 5.47 12.45
N ALA A 321 12.44 4.72 13.03
CA ALA A 321 12.28 3.30 12.76
C ALA A 321 10.84 2.99 12.35
N ASP A 322 10.68 2.08 11.38
CA ASP A 322 9.37 1.55 11.02
C ASP A 322 8.88 0.53 12.05
N ALA A 323 7.57 0.41 12.13
CA ALA A 323 6.89 -0.56 12.99
C ALA A 323 5.48 -0.82 12.44
N PRO A 324 4.83 -1.95 12.83
CA PRO A 324 3.41 -2.15 12.57
C PRO A 324 2.58 -0.98 13.10
N TRP A 325 1.47 -0.69 12.41
CA TRP A 325 0.55 0.37 12.81
C TRP A 325 0.07 0.20 14.27
N PRO A 326 -0.03 1.29 15.06
CA PRO A 326 0.08 2.71 14.69
C PRO A 326 1.51 3.27 14.64
N GLY A 327 2.52 2.41 14.57
CA GLY A 327 3.89 2.85 14.32
C GLY A 327 4.11 3.39 12.91
N LEU A 328 5.34 3.83 12.64
CA LEU A 328 5.71 4.42 11.35
C LEU A 328 5.69 3.36 10.25
N THR A 329 4.92 3.62 9.21
CA THR A 329 4.84 2.71 8.06
C THR A 329 6.21 2.56 7.35
N PRO A 330 6.61 1.32 6.98
CA PRO A 330 7.84 1.07 6.25
C PRO A 330 7.86 1.74 4.86
N ASP A 331 6.70 2.06 4.31
CA ASP A 331 6.55 2.64 2.98
C ASP A 331 7.04 4.09 2.87
N LEU A 332 7.20 4.80 3.99
CA LEU A 332 7.72 6.18 4.03
C LEU A 332 9.18 6.30 4.47
N ILE A 333 9.82 5.22 4.87
CA ILE A 333 11.23 5.24 5.31
C ILE A 333 12.15 5.82 4.24
N SER A 334 11.95 5.47 2.97
CA SER A 334 12.76 5.99 1.86
C SER A 334 12.56 7.49 1.64
N VAL A 335 11.35 8.00 1.79
CA VAL A 335 11.07 9.44 1.70
C VAL A 335 11.68 10.20 2.87
N LEU A 336 11.50 9.71 4.11
CA LEU A 336 12.11 10.32 5.30
C LEU A 336 13.63 10.35 5.20
N LEU A 337 14.26 9.29 4.67
CA LEU A 337 15.69 9.23 4.44
C LEU A 337 16.15 10.32 3.46
N VAL A 338 15.42 10.52 2.36
CA VAL A 338 15.74 11.59 1.39
C VAL A 338 15.56 12.97 2.03
N VAL A 339 14.49 13.21 2.78
CA VAL A 339 14.27 14.48 3.50
C VAL A 339 15.40 14.75 4.49
N ALA A 340 15.86 13.73 5.22
CA ALA A 340 16.96 13.85 6.16
C ALA A 340 18.27 14.31 5.51
N THR A 341 18.50 14.05 4.21
CA THR A 341 19.71 14.50 3.50
C THR A 341 19.86 16.03 3.46
N GLN A 342 18.77 16.77 3.60
CA GLN A 342 18.75 18.23 3.57
C GLN A 342 18.44 18.85 4.95
N ALA A 343 18.18 18.06 5.99
CA ALA A 343 18.02 18.54 7.35
C ALA A 343 19.36 19.04 7.93
N ARG A 344 19.29 19.81 9.00
CA ARG A 344 20.46 20.12 9.84
C ARG A 344 20.56 19.12 10.98
N GLY A 345 21.62 18.31 10.99
CA GLY A 345 21.86 17.30 12.02
C GLY A 345 22.04 15.90 11.44
N SER A 346 22.04 14.92 12.34
CA SER A 346 22.19 13.51 11.98
C SER A 346 21.01 12.70 12.49
N VAL A 347 20.60 11.70 11.73
CA VAL A 347 19.52 10.77 12.09
C VAL A 347 19.89 9.36 11.71
N LEU A 348 19.54 8.39 12.57
CA LEU A 348 19.59 6.97 12.26
C LEU A 348 18.24 6.54 11.67
N ILE A 349 18.25 6.10 10.43
CA ILE A 349 17.12 5.43 9.79
C ILE A 349 17.24 3.93 10.03
N HIS A 350 16.22 3.32 10.62
CA HIS A 350 16.22 1.91 10.96
C HIS A 350 15.00 1.20 10.35
N GLN A 351 15.22 0.49 9.26
CA GLN A 351 14.24 -0.34 8.57
C GLN A 351 14.17 -1.71 9.24
N LYS A 352 13.08 -2.02 9.96
CA LYS A 352 12.91 -3.26 10.72
C LYS A 352 12.11 -4.32 9.97
N MET A 353 11.13 -3.90 9.15
CA MET A 353 10.10 -4.80 8.62
C MET A 353 10.46 -5.47 7.29
N PHE A 354 11.44 -4.93 6.53
CA PHE A 354 11.85 -5.47 5.24
C PHE A 354 13.37 -5.49 5.08
N GLU A 355 13.88 -6.47 4.31
CA GLU A 355 15.32 -6.74 4.22
C GLU A 355 16.05 -5.86 3.18
N SER A 356 15.34 -5.27 2.20
CA SER A 356 16.00 -4.68 1.01
C SER A 356 15.57 -3.25 0.68
N ARG A 357 14.91 -2.56 1.59
CA ARG A 357 14.37 -1.20 1.34
C ARG A 357 15.43 -0.11 1.26
N LEU A 358 16.63 -0.32 1.82
CA LEU A 358 17.70 0.68 1.84
C LEU A 358 18.71 0.56 0.69
N PHE A 359 18.59 -0.40 -0.21
CA PHE A 359 19.55 -0.58 -1.30
C PHE A 359 19.59 0.58 -2.32
N PHE A 360 18.56 1.41 -2.39
CA PHE A 360 18.56 2.60 -3.24
C PHE A 360 19.49 3.72 -2.73
N VAL A 361 19.96 3.64 -1.49
CA VAL A 361 20.81 4.64 -0.82
C VAL A 361 22.10 4.91 -1.60
N ASP A 362 22.65 3.91 -2.27
CA ASP A 362 23.82 4.09 -3.14
C ASP A 362 23.62 5.19 -4.18
N LYS A 363 22.40 5.32 -4.73
CA LYS A 363 22.08 6.37 -5.70
C LYS A 363 22.07 7.75 -5.06
N LEU A 364 21.64 7.87 -3.82
CA LEU A 364 21.71 9.14 -3.07
C LEU A 364 23.17 9.53 -2.74
N ILE A 365 24.01 8.54 -2.42
CA ILE A 365 25.45 8.75 -2.19
C ILE A 365 26.12 9.23 -3.50
N ASP A 366 25.80 8.62 -4.63
CA ASP A 366 26.25 9.07 -5.96
C ASP A 366 25.82 10.52 -6.25
N MET A 367 24.62 10.91 -5.79
CA MET A 367 24.11 12.30 -5.87
C MET A 367 24.79 13.24 -4.86
N GLY A 368 25.65 12.75 -3.98
CA GLY A 368 26.43 13.52 -3.02
C GLY A 368 25.82 13.62 -1.63
N ALA A 369 24.79 12.82 -1.30
CA ALA A 369 24.29 12.73 0.06
C ALA A 369 25.35 12.11 1.00
N GLN A 370 25.39 12.58 2.25
CA GLN A 370 26.25 12.04 3.28
C GLN A 370 25.51 10.96 4.07
N ILE A 371 25.66 9.72 3.64
CA ILE A 371 24.99 8.57 4.24
C ILE A 371 26.02 7.48 4.54
N ILE A 372 25.95 6.92 5.74
CA ILE A 372 26.68 5.71 6.13
C ILE A 372 25.68 4.57 6.19
N LEU A 373 25.76 3.64 5.24
CA LEU A 373 24.98 2.40 5.28
C LEU A 373 25.68 1.44 6.26
N CYS A 374 25.11 1.29 7.45
CA CYS A 374 25.69 0.45 8.51
C CYS A 374 25.51 -1.06 8.21
N ASP A 375 24.33 -1.40 7.72
CA ASP A 375 23.93 -2.75 7.31
C ASP A 375 22.65 -2.66 6.42
N PRO A 376 22.06 -3.77 5.93
CA PRO A 376 20.85 -3.72 5.12
C PRO A 376 19.63 -3.03 5.74
N HIS A 377 19.65 -2.85 7.07
CA HIS A 377 18.53 -2.33 7.85
C HIS A 377 18.76 -0.94 8.43
N ARG A 378 20.01 -0.46 8.48
CA ARG A 378 20.35 0.79 9.18
C ARG A 378 21.24 1.69 8.33
N ALA A 379 20.86 2.95 8.28
CA ALA A 379 21.63 4.00 7.63
C ALA A 379 21.68 5.26 8.53
N VAL A 380 22.87 5.83 8.72
CA VAL A 380 23.03 7.13 9.34
C VAL A 380 23.09 8.17 8.24
N VAL A 381 22.20 9.16 8.31
CA VAL A 381 22.16 10.30 7.39
C VAL A 381 22.68 11.52 8.11
N VAL A 382 23.67 12.19 7.50
CA VAL A 382 24.17 13.51 7.94
C VAL A 382 23.63 14.55 6.94
N GLY A 383 22.70 15.37 7.36
CA GLY A 383 22.03 16.30 6.49
C GLY A 383 22.89 17.52 6.11
N HIS A 384 22.60 18.11 4.97
CA HIS A 384 23.35 19.23 4.39
C HIS A 384 22.83 20.62 4.78
N ASP A 385 21.76 20.71 5.58
CA ASP A 385 21.15 21.98 6.00
C ASP A 385 20.82 22.90 4.79
N HIS A 386 20.35 22.33 3.68
CA HIS A 386 20.13 23.03 2.40
C HIS A 386 21.34 23.81 1.82
N GLN A 387 22.50 23.73 2.48
CA GLN A 387 23.70 24.45 2.03
C GLN A 387 24.33 23.79 0.79
N LYS A 388 24.18 22.49 0.65
CA LYS A 388 24.71 21.73 -0.48
C LYS A 388 23.60 20.90 -1.11
N ARG A 389 23.21 21.27 -2.32
CA ARG A 389 22.21 20.53 -3.09
C ARG A 389 22.77 19.19 -3.59
N LEU A 390 21.90 18.23 -3.78
CA LEU A 390 22.21 16.98 -4.45
C LEU A 390 22.60 17.24 -5.92
N ARG A 391 23.42 16.39 -6.49
CA ARG A 391 23.83 16.44 -7.89
C ARG A 391 22.85 15.62 -8.74
N ALA A 392 22.57 16.10 -9.93
CA ALA A 392 21.83 15.34 -10.91
C ALA A 392 22.57 14.07 -11.33
N GLY A 393 21.83 13.03 -11.69
CA GLY A 393 22.40 11.75 -12.10
C GLY A 393 21.40 10.87 -12.84
N ARG A 394 21.92 9.73 -13.32
CA ARG A 394 21.09 8.66 -13.90
C ARG A 394 20.81 7.60 -12.84
N MET A 395 19.54 7.26 -12.66
CA MET A 395 19.04 6.32 -11.66
C MET A 395 18.07 5.34 -12.29
N THR A 396 17.84 4.22 -11.61
CA THR A 396 16.80 3.26 -11.99
C THR A 396 15.88 3.06 -10.79
N SER A 397 14.56 3.16 -11.00
CA SER A 397 13.58 2.88 -9.95
C SER A 397 13.56 1.37 -9.65
N PRO A 398 13.96 0.93 -8.45
CA PRO A 398 13.96 -0.50 -8.11
C PRO A 398 12.57 -0.99 -7.70
N ASP A 399 11.78 -0.14 -7.06
CA ASP A 399 10.43 -0.38 -6.56
C ASP A 399 9.63 0.94 -6.49
N ILE A 400 8.36 0.87 -6.07
CA ILE A 400 7.45 2.01 -5.97
C ILE A 400 8.00 3.09 -5.02
N ARG A 401 8.45 2.70 -3.83
CA ARG A 401 8.77 3.61 -2.71
C ARG A 401 10.14 4.23 -2.84
N ALA A 402 11.13 3.46 -3.26
CA ALA A 402 12.43 4.02 -3.63
C ALA A 402 12.31 4.91 -4.87
N GLY A 403 11.44 4.55 -5.83
CA GLY A 403 11.20 5.34 -7.04
C GLY A 403 10.72 6.75 -6.73
N ILE A 404 9.69 6.92 -5.88
CA ILE A 404 9.22 8.25 -5.49
C ILE A 404 10.26 9.02 -4.67
N ALA A 405 11.02 8.34 -3.80
CA ALA A 405 12.10 8.97 -3.04
C ALA A 405 13.20 9.50 -3.97
N LEU A 406 13.60 8.73 -4.98
CA LEU A 406 14.54 9.17 -6.01
C LEU A 406 13.99 10.32 -6.87
N LEU A 407 12.68 10.33 -7.14
CA LEU A 407 12.04 11.46 -7.85
C LEU A 407 12.12 12.74 -7.01
N ILE A 408 11.83 12.69 -5.71
CA ILE A 408 11.96 13.82 -4.78
C ILE A 408 13.41 14.30 -4.75
N ALA A 409 14.39 13.40 -4.65
CA ALA A 409 15.81 13.75 -4.69
C ALA A 409 16.20 14.43 -6.02
N ALA A 410 15.71 13.92 -7.15
CA ALA A 410 15.98 14.48 -8.48
C ALA A 410 15.39 15.89 -8.65
N LEU A 411 14.19 16.16 -8.11
CA LEU A 411 13.56 17.48 -8.13
C LEU A 411 14.38 18.53 -7.38
N THR A 412 15.11 18.13 -6.33
CA THR A 412 15.96 19.04 -5.53
C THR A 412 17.38 19.17 -6.06
N ALA A 413 17.79 18.29 -6.95
CA ALA A 413 19.15 18.24 -7.46
C ALA A 413 19.50 19.43 -8.38
N ASN A 414 20.78 19.79 -8.45
CA ASN A 414 21.27 20.72 -9.45
C ASN A 414 21.48 19.99 -10.79
N GLY A 415 20.79 20.47 -11.85
CA GLY A 415 20.91 19.93 -13.20
C GLY A 415 19.79 18.97 -13.58
N THR A 416 20.00 18.18 -14.64
CA THR A 416 19.00 17.28 -15.21
C THR A 416 19.29 15.85 -14.82
N SER A 417 18.35 15.22 -14.14
CA SER A 417 18.38 13.79 -13.76
C SER A 417 17.57 12.94 -14.73
N ARG A 418 17.93 11.66 -14.83
CA ARG A 418 17.15 10.65 -15.54
C ARG A 418 16.81 9.50 -14.57
N ILE A 419 15.54 9.12 -14.52
CA ILE A 419 15.07 7.94 -13.78
C ILE A 419 14.50 6.94 -14.78
N ASP A 420 15.16 5.80 -14.93
CA ASP A 420 14.71 4.69 -15.75
C ASP A 420 13.75 3.78 -14.97
N ASN A 421 12.99 2.91 -15.67
CA ASN A 421 12.04 1.95 -15.08
C ASN A 421 10.92 2.60 -14.26
N ILE A 422 10.38 3.73 -14.73
CA ILE A 422 9.33 4.48 -14.03
C ILE A 422 7.98 3.75 -13.95
N GLY A 423 7.78 2.67 -14.70
CA GLY A 423 6.64 1.78 -14.52
C GLY A 423 6.50 1.27 -13.09
N GLN A 424 7.60 1.24 -12.28
CA GLN A 424 7.50 0.96 -10.85
C GLN A 424 6.81 2.09 -10.10
N ILE A 425 7.04 3.35 -10.47
CA ILE A 425 6.35 4.51 -9.86
C ILE A 425 4.88 4.49 -10.24
N ASP A 426 4.54 4.23 -11.51
CA ASP A 426 3.18 4.17 -12.04
C ASP A 426 2.31 3.08 -11.38
N ARG A 427 2.92 2.09 -10.74
CA ARG A 427 2.21 1.08 -9.95
C ARG A 427 1.58 1.64 -8.67
N GLY A 428 2.03 2.79 -8.21
CA GLY A 428 1.59 3.35 -6.93
C GLY A 428 1.26 4.83 -6.93
N TYR A 429 1.60 5.58 -7.98
CA TYR A 429 1.37 7.02 -8.07
C TYR A 429 0.72 7.37 -9.40
N GLU A 430 -0.48 7.94 -9.31
CA GLU A 430 -1.29 8.31 -10.47
C GLU A 430 -0.75 9.57 -11.15
N ASN A 431 -0.38 9.47 -12.44
CA ASN A 431 0.03 10.61 -13.28
C ASN A 431 0.96 11.60 -12.54
N ILE A 432 1.91 11.08 -11.75
CA ILE A 432 2.69 11.89 -10.81
C ILE A 432 3.43 13.05 -11.50
N GLU A 433 3.97 12.83 -12.71
CA GLU A 433 4.67 13.88 -13.46
C GLU A 433 3.74 15.03 -13.85
N LYS A 434 2.50 14.74 -14.23
CA LYS A 434 1.52 15.78 -14.61
C LYS A 434 1.10 16.60 -13.40
N ARG A 435 0.86 15.93 -12.28
CA ARG A 435 0.44 16.56 -11.02
C ARG A 435 1.55 17.43 -10.44
N LEU A 436 2.81 16.99 -10.47
CA LEU A 436 3.94 17.78 -10.02
C LEU A 436 4.29 18.93 -10.99
N ASN A 437 4.16 18.72 -12.31
CA ASN A 437 4.32 19.77 -13.30
C ASN A 437 3.29 20.91 -13.11
N ALA A 438 2.07 20.59 -12.66
CA ALA A 438 1.05 21.60 -12.32
C ALA A 438 1.46 22.45 -11.12
N LEU A 439 2.38 21.98 -10.25
CA LEU A 439 2.97 22.75 -9.14
C LEU A 439 4.23 23.51 -9.54
N GLY A 440 4.72 23.37 -10.78
CA GLY A 440 5.94 24.04 -11.27
C GLY A 440 7.14 23.13 -11.48
N ALA A 441 7.02 21.81 -11.30
CA ALA A 441 8.06 20.87 -11.67
C ALA A 441 8.31 20.86 -13.19
N ARG A 442 9.46 20.34 -13.59
CA ARG A 442 9.80 20.09 -15.00
C ARG A 442 10.20 18.63 -15.18
N ILE A 443 9.19 17.80 -15.38
CA ILE A 443 9.34 16.37 -15.57
C ILE A 443 8.82 16.03 -16.97
N THR A 444 9.64 15.35 -17.77
CA THR A 444 9.25 14.86 -19.10
C THR A 444 9.31 13.34 -19.11
N ARG A 445 8.21 12.69 -19.49
CA ARG A 445 8.16 11.25 -19.73
C ARG A 445 8.69 10.95 -21.13
N VAL A 446 9.67 10.04 -21.24
CA VAL A 446 10.27 9.62 -22.51
C VAL A 446 10.20 8.10 -22.65
N GLU A 447 9.99 7.64 -23.86
CA GLU A 447 10.12 6.23 -24.24
C GLU A 447 11.53 5.98 -24.75
N SER A 448 12.18 4.92 -24.27
CA SER A 448 13.53 4.50 -24.71
C SER A 448 13.46 3.19 -25.46
#